data_3fa32022f43ffab5a4540a03878b836a
#
_entry.id   3fa32022f43ffab5a4540a03878b836a
#
_cell.length_a   1.000
_cell.length_b   1.000
_cell.length_c   1.000
_cell.angle_alpha   90.00
_cell.angle_beta   90.00
_cell.angle_gamma   90.00
#
_symmetry.space_group_name_H-M   'P 1'
#
loop_
_entity.id
_entity.type
_entity.pdbx_description
1 polymer ?
#
loop_
_entity_poly.entity_id
_entity_poly.type
_entity_poly.pdbx_seq_one_letter_code
_entity_poly.pdbx_strand_id
1 'polypeptide(L)'
;MALALLPGIGPKRLLEVLKAEDPLGFLRERFPEAWRHLPEAEAQAERERRRAEALGVRLLGLWEEGFPEGLKALPQPPTHLYLKGELPPEREAVALVGTRRASPWALAFARKLARELSEAGLW
;
A
#
# COMPACT_ATOMS: atom_id res chain seq x y z
N MET A 1 -10.20 4.49 -1.69
CA MET A 1 -9.63 3.99 -0.42
C MET A 1 -10.63 3.34 0.52
N ALA A 2 -11.82 3.86 0.65
CA ALA A 2 -12.85 3.24 1.52
C ALA A 2 -13.07 1.76 1.21
N LEU A 3 -13.11 1.37 -0.06
CA LEU A 3 -13.25 -0.02 -0.48
C LEU A 3 -12.14 -0.93 0.04
N ALA A 4 -10.92 -0.41 0.14
CA ALA A 4 -9.77 -1.15 0.66
C ALA A 4 -9.85 -1.42 2.16
N LEU A 5 -10.66 -0.65 2.89
CA LEU A 5 -10.84 -0.78 4.33
C LEU A 5 -12.03 -1.67 4.73
N LEU A 6 -12.78 -2.18 3.76
CA LEU A 6 -13.93 -3.03 4.03
C LEU A 6 -13.50 -4.42 4.52
N PRO A 7 -14.18 -4.96 5.56
CA PRO A 7 -13.90 -6.31 6.02
C PRO A 7 -14.21 -7.34 4.91
N GLY A 8 -13.32 -8.31 4.74
CA GLY A 8 -13.46 -9.36 3.75
C GLY A 8 -13.11 -8.96 2.32
N ILE A 9 -12.72 -7.70 2.09
CA ILE A 9 -12.27 -7.23 0.77
C ILE A 9 -10.75 -7.16 0.76
N GLY A 10 -10.11 -8.22 0.27
CA GLY A 10 -8.68 -8.24 0.01
C GLY A 10 -8.33 -7.66 -1.36
N PRO A 11 -7.05 -7.70 -1.75
CA PRO A 11 -6.61 -7.08 -3.00
C PRO A 11 -7.30 -7.62 -4.25
N LYS A 12 -7.55 -8.92 -4.33
CA LYS A 12 -8.24 -9.53 -5.48
C LYS A 12 -9.68 -9.04 -5.62
N ARG A 13 -10.43 -9.06 -4.52
CA ARG A 13 -11.82 -8.61 -4.48
C ARG A 13 -11.92 -7.11 -4.73
N LEU A 14 -10.99 -6.34 -4.21
CA LEU A 14 -10.91 -4.91 -4.47
C LEU A 14 -10.77 -4.62 -5.96
N LEU A 15 -9.88 -5.31 -6.65
CA LEU A 15 -9.69 -5.13 -8.10
C LEU A 15 -10.91 -5.58 -8.89
N GLU A 16 -11.59 -6.66 -8.50
CA GLU A 16 -12.85 -7.08 -9.11
C GLU A 16 -13.91 -5.99 -9.02
N VAL A 17 -14.09 -5.43 -7.82
CA VAL A 17 -15.06 -4.36 -7.59
C VAL A 17 -14.75 -3.13 -8.44
N LEU A 18 -13.48 -2.72 -8.49
CA LEU A 18 -13.06 -1.54 -9.23
C LEU A 18 -13.16 -1.70 -10.75
N LYS A 19 -13.10 -2.93 -11.27
CA LYS A 19 -13.25 -3.23 -12.70
C LYS A 19 -14.70 -3.28 -13.16
N ALA A 20 -15.66 -3.37 -12.25
CA ALA A 20 -17.08 -3.42 -12.60
C ALA A 20 -17.54 -2.07 -13.16
N GLU A 21 -18.53 -2.09 -14.06
CA GLU A 21 -19.13 -0.85 -14.60
C GLU A 21 -19.78 -0.02 -13.52
N ASP A 22 -20.43 -0.70 -12.56
CA ASP A 22 -21.00 -0.09 -11.36
C ASP A 22 -20.36 -0.71 -10.12
N PRO A 23 -19.21 -0.18 -9.66
CA PRO A 23 -18.49 -0.75 -8.52
C PRO A 23 -19.31 -0.87 -7.24
N LEU A 24 -20.11 0.13 -6.93
CA LEU A 24 -20.93 0.12 -5.72
C LEU A 24 -22.08 -0.90 -5.82
N GLY A 25 -22.73 -1.00 -6.99
CA GLY A 25 -23.74 -2.00 -7.24
C GLY A 25 -23.17 -3.43 -7.20
N PHE A 26 -22.02 -3.63 -7.79
CA PHE A 26 -21.30 -4.91 -7.74
C PHE A 26 -20.97 -5.31 -6.31
N LEU A 27 -20.46 -4.39 -5.52
CA LEU A 27 -20.13 -4.60 -4.10
C LEU A 27 -21.38 -5.02 -3.32
N ARG A 28 -22.48 -4.31 -3.53
CA ARG A 28 -23.75 -4.57 -2.85
C ARG A 28 -24.31 -5.96 -3.15
N GLU A 29 -24.22 -6.39 -4.40
CA GLU A 29 -24.75 -7.69 -4.84
C GLU A 29 -23.84 -8.85 -4.44
N ARG A 30 -22.54 -8.69 -4.66
CA ARG A 30 -21.58 -9.78 -4.47
C ARG A 30 -21.06 -9.90 -3.05
N PHE A 31 -20.96 -8.79 -2.34
CA PHE A 31 -20.38 -8.73 -1.00
C PHE A 31 -21.28 -7.93 -0.05
N PRO A 32 -22.50 -8.40 0.24
CA PRO A 32 -23.47 -7.64 1.05
C PRO A 32 -22.98 -7.39 2.47
N GLU A 33 -22.18 -8.27 3.05
CA GLU A 33 -21.61 -8.06 4.38
C GLU A 33 -20.64 -6.89 4.39
N ALA A 34 -19.78 -6.81 3.38
CA ALA A 34 -18.87 -5.69 3.22
C ALA A 34 -19.64 -4.39 2.95
N TRP A 35 -20.68 -4.44 2.15
CA TRP A 35 -21.54 -3.30 1.85
C TRP A 35 -22.10 -2.62 3.11
N ARG A 36 -22.47 -3.40 4.11
CA ARG A 36 -23.00 -2.89 5.37
C ARG A 36 -22.00 -1.98 6.11
N HIS A 37 -20.72 -2.22 5.92
CA HIS A 37 -19.65 -1.48 6.59
C HIS A 37 -19.11 -0.30 5.78
N LEU A 38 -19.71 -0.01 4.62
CA LEU A 38 -19.24 1.07 3.75
C LEU A 38 -19.23 2.44 4.44
N PRO A 39 -20.28 2.86 5.16
CA PRO A 39 -20.24 4.15 5.84
C PRO A 39 -19.10 4.29 6.86
N GLU A 40 -18.82 3.23 7.60
CA GLU A 40 -17.70 3.20 8.55
C GLU A 40 -16.35 3.25 7.82
N ALA A 41 -16.24 2.52 6.72
CA ALA A 41 -15.03 2.52 5.90
C ALA A 41 -14.78 3.89 5.26
N GLU A 42 -15.81 4.57 4.80
CA GLU A 42 -15.70 5.93 4.27
C GLU A 42 -15.22 6.92 5.33
N ALA A 43 -15.77 6.83 6.54
CA ALA A 43 -15.35 7.67 7.67
C ALA A 43 -13.89 7.40 8.05
N GLN A 44 -13.49 6.14 8.07
CA GLN A 44 -12.11 5.76 8.34
C GLN A 44 -11.15 6.24 7.25
N ALA A 45 -11.54 6.10 5.99
CA ALA A 45 -10.74 6.57 4.85
C ALA A 45 -10.51 8.09 4.92
N GLU A 46 -11.52 8.85 5.30
CA GLU A 46 -11.40 10.30 5.46
C GLU A 46 -10.45 10.65 6.61
N ARG A 47 -10.53 9.96 7.73
CA ARG A 47 -9.58 10.14 8.84
C ARG A 47 -8.14 9.84 8.42
N GLU A 48 -7.93 8.74 7.69
CA GLU A 48 -6.62 8.36 7.18
C GLU A 48 -6.07 9.39 6.20
N ARG A 49 -6.91 9.89 5.31
CA ARG A 49 -6.54 10.94 4.35
C ARG A 49 -6.08 12.21 5.05
N ARG A 50 -6.85 12.69 6.03
CA ARG A 50 -6.51 13.88 6.81
C ARG A 50 -5.22 13.71 7.58
N ARG A 51 -5.04 12.56 8.17
CA ARG A 51 -3.83 12.23 8.93
C ARG A 51 -2.60 12.20 8.02
N ALA A 52 -2.73 11.59 6.85
CA ALA A 52 -1.67 11.56 5.86
C ALA A 52 -1.29 12.96 5.39
N GLU A 53 -2.26 13.82 5.08
CA GLU A 53 -2.01 15.21 4.71
C GLU A 53 -1.27 15.98 5.81
N ALA A 54 -1.68 15.80 7.06
CA ALA A 54 -1.05 16.47 8.20
C ALA A 54 0.41 16.03 8.38
N LEU A 55 0.76 14.81 8.00
CA LEU A 55 2.12 14.26 8.09
C LEU A 55 2.94 14.46 6.81
N GLY A 56 2.37 15.06 5.78
CA GLY A 56 3.04 15.21 4.48
C GLY A 56 3.23 13.88 3.75
N VAL A 57 2.35 12.91 4.00
CA VAL A 57 2.39 11.58 3.41
C VAL A 57 1.31 11.45 2.35
N ARG A 58 1.65 10.86 1.22
CA ARG A 58 0.71 10.58 0.14
C ARG A 58 0.21 9.13 0.24
N LEU A 59 -1.07 8.93 -0.02
CA LEU A 59 -1.64 7.60 -0.15
C LEU A 59 -1.63 7.18 -1.62
N LEU A 60 -1.12 5.99 -1.89
CA LEU A 60 -1.05 5.44 -3.24
C LEU A 60 -1.77 4.08 -3.24
N GLY A 61 -2.84 3.99 -4.00
CA GLY A 61 -3.65 2.77 -4.09
C GLY A 61 -3.16 1.79 -5.14
N LEU A 62 -3.42 0.52 -4.91
CA LEU A 62 -3.08 -0.59 -5.83
C LEU A 62 -3.62 -0.35 -7.25
N TRP A 63 -4.72 0.37 -7.39
CA TRP A 63 -5.39 0.69 -8.64
C TRP A 63 -4.80 1.91 -9.35
N GLU A 64 -3.92 2.65 -8.69
CA GLU A 64 -3.37 3.89 -9.24
C GLU A 64 -2.13 3.62 -10.09
N GLU A 65 -1.96 4.45 -11.10
CA GLU A 65 -0.73 4.48 -11.88
C GLU A 65 0.43 4.91 -10.97
N GLY A 66 1.57 4.28 -11.12
CA GLY A 66 2.73 4.55 -10.26
C GLY A 66 2.86 3.62 -9.07
N PHE A 67 1.86 2.78 -8.78
CA PHE A 67 2.02 1.72 -7.77
C PHE A 67 3.10 0.75 -8.25
N PRO A 68 4.09 0.40 -7.41
CA PRO A 68 5.21 -0.44 -7.83
C PRO A 68 4.78 -1.81 -8.37
N GLU A 69 5.23 -2.13 -9.59
CA GLU A 69 4.89 -3.40 -10.24
C GLU A 69 5.39 -4.61 -9.45
N GLY A 70 6.55 -4.49 -8.81
CA GLY A 70 7.08 -5.55 -7.96
C GLY A 70 6.16 -5.89 -6.79
N LEU A 71 5.47 -4.91 -6.24
CA LEU A 71 4.49 -5.13 -5.18
C LEU A 71 3.18 -5.71 -5.71
N LYS A 72 2.76 -5.31 -6.91
CA LYS A 72 1.58 -5.90 -7.57
C LYS A 72 1.75 -7.39 -7.85
N ALA A 73 2.98 -7.82 -8.10
CA ALA A 73 3.31 -9.20 -8.42
C ALA A 73 3.25 -10.15 -7.22
N LEU A 74 3.14 -9.64 -6.00
CA LEU A 74 3.00 -10.47 -4.82
C LEU A 74 1.67 -11.24 -4.83
N PRO A 75 1.62 -12.45 -4.24
CA PRO A 75 0.37 -13.21 -4.13
C PRO A 75 -0.74 -12.44 -3.42
N GLN A 76 -0.39 -11.66 -2.39
CA GLN A 76 -1.29 -10.77 -1.68
C GLN A 76 -0.66 -9.38 -1.59
N PRO A 77 -0.78 -8.57 -2.65
CA PRO A 77 -0.21 -7.23 -2.64
C PRO A 77 -0.93 -6.35 -1.61
N PRO A 78 -0.23 -5.35 -1.04
CA PRO A 78 -0.91 -4.36 -0.21
C PRO A 78 -1.93 -3.59 -1.05
N THR A 79 -3.06 -3.22 -0.44
CA THR A 79 -4.12 -2.48 -1.14
C THR A 79 -3.77 -1.01 -1.34
N HIS A 80 -2.92 -0.47 -0.50
CA HIS A 80 -2.45 0.92 -0.57
C HIS A 80 -1.13 1.07 0.16
N LEU A 81 -0.40 2.13 -0.18
CA LEU A 81 0.86 2.50 0.44
C LEU A 81 0.78 3.92 1.01
N TYR A 82 1.46 4.12 2.12
CA TYR A 82 1.74 5.46 2.65
C TYR A 82 3.12 5.86 2.15
N LEU A 83 3.17 6.92 1.35
CA LEU A 83 4.39 7.32 0.68
C LEU A 83 4.86 8.69 1.14
N LYS A 84 6.07 8.77 1.67
CA LYS A 84 6.73 10.03 1.99
C LYS A 84 7.84 10.27 0.98
N GLY A 85 7.77 11.40 0.29
CA GLY A 85 8.68 11.70 -0.82
C GLY A 85 8.19 11.12 -2.14
N GLU A 86 9.11 10.88 -3.06
CA GLU A 86 8.82 10.36 -4.38
C GLU A 86 9.46 8.99 -4.58
N LEU A 87 8.75 8.10 -5.28
CA LEU A 87 9.32 6.83 -5.71
C LEU A 87 10.17 7.06 -6.97
N PRO A 88 11.45 6.70 -6.95
CA PRO A 88 12.24 6.68 -8.18
C PRO A 88 11.73 5.60 -9.13
N PRO A 89 12.11 5.63 -10.43
CA PRO A 89 11.77 4.57 -11.36
C PRO A 89 12.20 3.20 -10.83
N GLU A 90 11.38 2.18 -11.06
CA GLU A 90 11.69 0.83 -10.60
C GLU A 90 13.01 0.31 -11.16
N ARG A 91 13.76 -0.36 -10.31
CA ARG A 91 15.05 -0.96 -10.60
C ARG A 91 15.12 -2.33 -9.93
N GLU A 92 16.19 -3.05 -10.15
CA GLU A 92 16.45 -4.25 -9.38
C GLU A 92 16.51 -3.89 -7.89
N ALA A 93 15.86 -4.70 -7.08
CA ALA A 93 15.70 -4.44 -5.65
C ALA A 93 16.42 -5.48 -4.81
N VAL A 94 16.91 -5.03 -3.66
CA VAL A 94 17.48 -5.90 -2.63
C VAL A 94 16.73 -5.65 -1.33
N ALA A 95 16.30 -6.72 -0.67
CA ALA A 95 15.67 -6.62 0.63
C ALA A 95 16.73 -6.72 1.72
N LEU A 96 16.71 -5.76 2.65
CA LEU A 96 17.51 -5.81 3.86
C LEU A 96 16.60 -6.16 5.02
N VAL A 97 16.83 -7.31 5.64
CA VAL A 97 15.99 -7.82 6.71
C VAL A 97 16.81 -8.07 7.97
N GLY A 98 16.17 -7.96 9.12
CA GLY A 98 16.85 -8.19 10.38
C GLY A 98 15.90 -8.14 11.57
N THR A 99 16.47 -8.21 12.76
CA THR A 99 15.72 -8.17 14.00
C THR A 99 15.17 -6.77 14.30
N ARG A 100 14.06 -6.72 15.02
CA ARG A 100 13.46 -5.46 15.49
C ARG A 100 14.31 -4.77 16.55
N ARG A 101 15.14 -5.52 17.28
CA ARG A 101 16.04 -5.01 18.32
C ARG A 101 17.49 -5.22 17.91
N ALA A 102 17.88 -4.56 16.84
CA ALA A 102 19.22 -4.66 16.32
C ALA A 102 20.21 -3.87 17.21
N SER A 103 21.46 -4.37 17.28
CA SER A 103 22.54 -3.67 17.95
C SER A 103 22.87 -2.36 17.21
N PRO A 104 23.50 -1.36 17.89
CA PRO A 104 23.96 -0.15 17.22
C PRO A 104 24.89 -0.43 16.03
N TRP A 105 25.74 -1.45 16.14
CA TRP A 105 26.61 -1.87 15.05
C TRP A 105 25.81 -2.36 13.85
N ALA A 106 24.81 -3.22 14.09
CA ALA A 106 23.97 -3.76 13.01
C ALA A 106 23.19 -2.65 12.30
N LEU A 107 22.67 -1.67 13.05
CA LEU A 107 21.98 -0.52 12.48
C LEU A 107 22.91 0.33 11.62
N ALA A 108 24.11 0.59 12.08
CA ALA A 108 25.13 1.36 11.33
C ALA A 108 25.54 0.62 10.05
N PHE A 109 25.73 -0.69 10.14
CA PHE A 109 26.06 -1.53 9.00
C PHE A 109 24.94 -1.52 7.96
N ALA A 110 23.69 -1.69 8.40
CA ALA A 110 22.51 -1.68 7.52
C ALA A 110 22.38 -0.34 6.78
N ARG A 111 22.58 0.78 7.46
CA ARG A 111 22.55 2.11 6.85
C ARG A 111 23.64 2.29 5.81
N LYS A 112 24.84 1.85 6.12
CA LYS A 112 25.98 1.93 5.20
C LYS A 112 25.72 1.07 3.96
N LEU A 113 25.28 -0.17 4.15
CA LEU A 113 24.96 -1.10 3.07
C LEU A 113 23.85 -0.56 2.18
N ALA A 114 22.77 -0.05 2.78
CA ALA A 114 21.65 0.53 2.03
C ALA A 114 22.12 1.73 1.18
N ARG A 115 22.96 2.58 1.73
CA ARG A 115 23.52 3.72 1.01
C ARG A 115 24.35 3.26 -0.18
N GLU A 116 25.26 2.34 0.02
CA GLU A 116 26.15 1.84 -1.04
C GLU A 116 25.35 1.14 -2.15
N LEU A 117 24.36 0.35 -1.79
CA LEU A 117 23.48 -0.32 -2.76
C LEU A 117 22.64 0.71 -3.54
N SER A 118 22.14 1.72 -2.88
CA SER A 118 21.38 2.79 -3.53
C SER A 118 22.27 3.58 -4.50
N GLU A 119 23.50 3.92 -4.10
CA GLU A 119 24.46 4.59 -4.97
C GLU A 119 24.86 3.72 -6.18
N ALA A 120 24.85 2.41 -6.02
CA ALA A 120 25.06 1.45 -7.11
C ALA A 120 23.85 1.30 -8.04
N GLY A 121 22.74 1.96 -7.76
CA GLY A 121 21.56 1.96 -8.61
C GLY A 121 20.51 0.90 -8.25
N LEU A 122 20.58 0.29 -7.08
CA LEU A 122 19.59 -0.67 -6.60
C LEU A 122 18.51 0.02 -5.76
N TRP A 123 17.38 -0.64 -5.72
CA TRP A 123 16.25 -0.23 -4.88
C TRP A 123 16.35 -0.85 -3.48
#